data_c5825187667067dba3383ba3bb9fb3db
#
_entry.id   c5825187667067dba3383ba3bb9fb3db
#
_cell.length_a   1.000
_cell.length_b   1.000
_cell.length_c   1.000
_cell.angle_alpha   90.00
_cell.angle_beta   90.00
_cell.angle_gamma   90.00
#
_symmetry.space_group_name_H-M   'P 1'
#
loop_
_entity.id
_entity.type
_entity.pdbx_description
1 polymer ?
#
loop_
_entity_poly.entity_id
_entity_poly.type
_entity_poly.pdbx_seq_one_letter_code
_entity_poly.pdbx_strand_id
1 'polypeptide(L)'
;MSSASDEEGMHRVETKKKLARRKGKPAFRRQESWRYVRLGPSWRRPKGIDNKMRLSRKGWPKTVNVGYRSPRQIRGVHPSGLRPVLVSSLKEMKELGEKEGVIVVISGRVGNRLKRILTEEARALGLRVANPYSALPAGGGAS
;
A
#
# COMPACT_ATOMS: atom_id res chain seq x y z
N MET A 1 19.63 -1.49 29.53
CA MET A 1 18.88 -2.35 28.59
C MET A 1 17.64 -1.63 28.03
N SER A 2 17.82 -0.42 27.42
CA SER A 2 16.69 0.39 26.89
C SER A 2 16.88 0.86 25.44
N SER A 3 17.78 0.23 24.68
CA SER A 3 18.16 0.76 23.36
C SER A 3 17.32 0.24 22.18
N ALA A 4 16.76 -0.96 22.24
CA ALA A 4 16.03 -1.54 21.11
C ALA A 4 14.64 -0.90 20.85
N SER A 5 13.90 -0.60 21.91
CA SER A 5 12.56 0.03 21.80
C SER A 5 12.63 1.48 21.31
N ASP A 6 13.71 2.20 21.63
CA ASP A 6 13.92 3.59 21.22
C ASP A 6 14.36 3.68 19.75
N GLU A 7 15.16 2.73 19.28
CA GLU A 7 15.55 2.63 17.87
C GLU A 7 14.38 2.26 16.96
N GLU A 8 13.50 1.35 17.37
CA GLU A 8 12.26 1.02 16.66
C GLU A 8 11.31 2.21 16.59
N GLY A 9 11.17 2.95 17.67
CA GLY A 9 10.38 4.18 17.74
C GLY A 9 10.89 5.24 16.77
N MET A 10 12.21 5.44 16.72
CA MET A 10 12.87 6.38 15.81
C MET A 10 12.73 5.96 14.34
N HIS A 11 12.94 4.69 14.02
CA HIS A 11 12.78 4.17 12.67
C HIS A 11 11.32 4.30 12.16
N ARG A 12 10.33 4.07 13.02
CA ARG A 12 8.90 4.30 12.72
C ARG A 12 8.59 5.78 12.45
N VAL A 13 9.14 6.70 13.23
CA VAL A 13 8.94 8.15 13.06
C VAL A 13 9.57 8.64 11.76
N GLU A 14 10.78 8.21 11.43
CA GLU A 14 11.43 8.53 10.15
C GLU A 14 10.65 8.00 8.96
N THR A 15 10.16 6.78 9.04
CA THR A 15 9.35 6.17 7.97
C THR A 15 8.04 6.92 7.77
N LYS A 16 7.38 7.36 8.85
CA LYS A 16 6.19 8.23 8.80
C LYS A 16 6.50 9.59 8.17
N LYS A 17 7.60 10.25 8.52
CA LYS A 17 8.05 11.52 7.92
C LYS A 17 8.34 11.34 6.42
N LYS A 18 9.01 10.26 6.02
CA LYS A 18 9.29 9.92 4.62
C LYS A 18 8.01 9.60 3.83
N LEU A 19 7.02 8.93 4.45
CA LEU A 19 5.71 8.67 3.86
C LEU A 19 4.87 9.95 3.68
N ALA A 20 4.97 10.91 4.59
CA ALA A 20 4.28 12.19 4.47
C ALA A 20 4.72 12.97 3.21
N ARG A 21 5.98 12.86 2.79
CA ARG A 21 6.49 13.45 1.53
C ARG A 21 5.82 12.89 0.27
N ARG A 22 5.14 11.74 0.35
CA ARG A 22 4.33 11.21 -0.77
C ARG A 22 3.11 12.07 -1.09
N LYS A 23 2.58 12.81 -0.13
CA LYS A 23 1.39 13.65 -0.30
C LYS A 23 1.60 14.83 -1.27
N GLY A 24 2.85 15.24 -1.50
CA GLY A 24 3.19 16.33 -2.43
C GLY A 24 3.25 15.94 -3.91
N LYS A 25 2.92 14.68 -4.28
CA LYS A 25 2.95 14.27 -5.68
C LYS A 25 1.71 14.73 -6.43
N PRO A 26 1.86 15.20 -7.69
CA PRO A 26 0.72 15.58 -8.50
C PRO A 26 -0.17 14.36 -8.81
N ALA A 27 -1.48 14.58 -8.91
CA ALA A 27 -2.40 13.58 -9.42
C ALA A 27 -2.25 13.48 -10.94
N PHE A 28 -1.89 12.30 -11.43
CA PHE A 28 -1.77 12.05 -12.86
C PHE A 28 -3.13 11.65 -13.43
N ARG A 29 -3.71 12.54 -14.23
CA ARG A 29 -5.02 12.35 -14.86
C ARG A 29 -4.88 12.25 -16.37
N ARG A 30 -5.84 11.56 -17.00
CA ARG A 30 -5.95 11.55 -18.46
C ARG A 30 -6.20 12.99 -18.97
N GLN A 31 -5.57 13.36 -20.08
CA GLN A 31 -5.82 14.63 -20.72
C GLN A 31 -7.31 14.83 -21.01
N GLU A 32 -7.81 16.04 -20.75
CA GLU A 32 -9.19 16.47 -20.99
C GLU A 32 -10.27 15.70 -20.19
N SER A 33 -9.88 14.79 -19.27
CA SER A 33 -10.83 14.06 -18.44
C SER A 33 -11.66 14.95 -17.51
N TRP A 34 -11.22 16.17 -17.25
CA TRP A 34 -11.97 17.18 -16.51
C TRP A 34 -12.99 17.95 -17.37
N ARG A 35 -12.92 17.83 -18.69
CA ARG A 35 -13.82 18.51 -19.64
C ARG A 35 -14.90 17.58 -20.18
N TYR A 36 -14.55 16.32 -20.44
CA TYR A 36 -15.40 15.37 -21.13
C TYR A 36 -15.85 14.25 -20.20
N VAL A 37 -17.16 14.14 -19.95
CA VAL A 37 -17.78 13.13 -19.09
C VAL A 37 -17.44 11.70 -19.55
N ARG A 38 -17.32 11.47 -20.85
CA ARG A 38 -16.98 10.17 -21.43
C ARG A 38 -15.54 9.72 -21.16
N LEU A 39 -14.66 10.63 -20.72
CA LEU A 39 -13.25 10.33 -20.46
C LEU A 39 -13.04 10.07 -18.98
N GLY A 40 -12.84 8.80 -18.61
CA GLY A 40 -12.47 8.44 -17.24
C GLY A 40 -11.12 9.07 -16.82
N PRO A 41 -10.90 9.34 -15.52
CA PRO A 41 -9.72 10.02 -15.00
C PRO A 41 -8.45 9.15 -15.00
N SER A 42 -8.57 7.86 -15.29
CA SER A 42 -7.44 6.92 -15.34
C SER A 42 -6.35 7.42 -16.27
N TRP A 43 -5.10 7.40 -15.81
CA TRP A 43 -3.96 7.84 -16.59
C TRP A 43 -3.85 7.13 -17.94
N ARG A 44 -3.74 7.94 -18.99
CA ARG A 44 -3.33 7.51 -20.34
C ARG A 44 -2.25 8.45 -20.83
N ARG A 45 -1.15 7.92 -21.39
CA ARG A 45 -0.06 8.74 -21.92
C ARG A 45 -0.55 9.56 -23.10
N PRO A 46 -0.39 10.89 -23.08
CA PRO A 46 -0.77 11.74 -24.20
C PRO A 46 0.15 11.49 -25.40
N LYS A 47 -0.44 11.24 -26.59
CA LYS A 47 0.30 10.91 -27.83
C LYS A 47 0.10 11.93 -28.96
N GLY A 48 -0.95 12.76 -28.90
CA GLY A 48 -1.26 13.73 -29.96
C GLY A 48 -0.10 14.68 -30.28
N ILE A 49 0.06 15.04 -31.55
CA ILE A 49 1.18 15.85 -32.02
C ILE A 49 1.23 17.22 -31.34
N ASP A 50 0.09 17.92 -31.20
CA ASP A 50 -0.02 19.24 -30.57
C ASP A 50 -0.54 19.17 -29.11
N ASN A 51 -0.42 18.02 -28.51
CA ASN A 51 -0.91 17.81 -27.15
C ASN A 51 -0.11 18.64 -26.14
N LYS A 52 -0.74 19.66 -25.59
CA LYS A 52 -0.12 20.59 -24.64
C LYS A 52 0.39 19.91 -23.38
N MET A 53 -0.29 18.85 -22.93
CA MET A 53 0.15 18.03 -21.78
C MET A 53 1.39 17.22 -22.14
N ARG A 54 1.49 16.66 -23.37
CA ARG A 54 2.68 15.96 -23.85
C ARG A 54 3.88 16.90 -23.91
N LEU A 55 3.65 18.12 -24.38
CA LEU A 55 4.67 19.18 -24.47
C LEU A 55 4.97 19.86 -23.12
N SER A 56 4.37 19.40 -22.03
CA SER A 56 4.57 19.93 -20.67
C SER A 56 4.37 21.46 -20.57
N ARG A 57 3.43 22.02 -21.34
CA ARG A 57 3.13 23.45 -21.33
C ARG A 57 2.69 23.92 -19.94
N LYS A 58 3.08 25.13 -19.54
CA LYS A 58 2.66 25.80 -18.30
C LYS A 58 1.12 25.86 -18.23
N GLY A 59 0.54 25.58 -17.07
CA GLY A 59 -0.93 25.56 -16.87
C GLY A 59 -1.61 24.22 -17.16
N TRP A 60 -0.89 23.24 -17.70
CA TRP A 60 -1.42 21.89 -17.91
C TRP A 60 -0.98 20.91 -16.81
N PRO A 61 -1.80 19.89 -16.49
CA PRO A 61 -1.42 18.88 -15.50
C PRO A 61 -0.10 18.21 -15.84
N LYS A 62 0.66 17.86 -14.80
CA LYS A 62 1.96 17.21 -14.96
C LYS A 62 1.83 15.82 -15.55
N THR A 63 2.73 15.48 -16.46
CA THR A 63 2.87 14.13 -17.02
C THR A 63 3.66 13.23 -16.06
N VAL A 64 3.44 11.92 -16.16
CA VAL A 64 4.23 10.95 -15.43
C VAL A 64 5.70 11.05 -15.85
N ASN A 65 6.57 11.19 -14.85
CA ASN A 65 8.01 11.27 -15.03
C ASN A 65 8.69 10.44 -13.92
N VAL A 66 9.91 9.94 -14.22
CA VAL A 66 10.70 9.13 -13.28
C VAL A 66 11.00 9.90 -11.98
N GLY A 67 11.20 11.22 -12.06
CA GLY A 67 11.44 12.09 -10.89
C GLY A 67 10.33 12.07 -9.84
N TYR A 68 9.09 11.73 -10.21
CA TYR A 68 7.98 11.56 -9.26
C TYR A 68 7.96 10.21 -8.55
N ARG A 69 8.90 9.31 -8.85
CA ARG A 69 8.99 8.01 -8.19
C ARG A 69 9.34 8.15 -6.71
N SER A 70 8.74 7.32 -5.87
CA SER A 70 9.08 7.29 -4.44
C SER A 70 10.52 6.82 -4.24
N PRO A 71 11.27 7.37 -3.27
CA PRO A 71 12.57 6.87 -2.87
C PRO A 71 12.54 5.36 -2.61
N ARG A 72 13.64 4.66 -2.90
CA ARG A 72 13.72 3.19 -2.79
C ARG A 72 13.38 2.70 -1.37
N GLN A 73 13.82 3.43 -0.36
CA GLN A 73 13.65 3.09 1.06
C GLN A 73 12.18 2.97 1.49
N ILE A 74 11.31 3.85 0.96
CA ILE A 74 9.87 3.92 1.33
C ILE A 74 8.94 3.36 0.27
N ARG A 75 9.50 2.86 -0.84
CA ARG A 75 8.69 2.28 -1.90
C ARG A 75 8.12 0.94 -1.45
N GLY A 76 6.79 0.77 -1.59
CA GLY A 76 6.10 -0.44 -1.18
C GLY A 76 5.80 -0.56 0.32
N VAL A 77 6.27 0.36 1.16
CA VAL A 77 5.94 0.36 2.59
C VAL A 77 4.46 0.67 2.78
N HIS A 78 3.81 -0.07 3.66
CA HIS A 78 2.41 0.15 4.06
C HIS A 78 2.27 1.50 4.79
N PRO A 79 1.08 2.17 4.77
CA PRO A 79 0.85 3.43 5.48
C PRO A 79 1.17 3.38 6.98
N SER A 80 1.13 2.21 7.61
CA SER A 80 1.54 2.00 9.01
C SER A 80 3.05 2.12 9.25
N GLY A 81 3.87 2.24 8.19
CA GLY A 81 5.33 2.26 8.27
C GLY A 81 6.00 0.87 8.23
N LEU A 82 5.20 -0.20 8.18
CA LEU A 82 5.68 -1.58 8.14
C LEU A 82 5.83 -2.08 6.70
N ARG A 83 6.71 -3.04 6.47
CA ARG A 83 6.87 -3.69 5.15
C ARG A 83 5.84 -4.80 4.98
N PRO A 84 4.99 -4.76 3.94
CA PRO A 84 4.05 -5.84 3.69
C PRO A 84 4.77 -7.06 3.14
N VAL A 85 4.47 -8.23 3.72
CA VAL A 85 4.91 -9.53 3.23
C VAL A 85 3.70 -10.40 2.98
N LEU A 86 3.63 -10.98 1.78
CA LEU A 86 2.57 -11.89 1.38
C LEU A 86 2.84 -13.27 1.97
N VAL A 87 1.82 -13.86 2.60
CA VAL A 87 1.88 -15.19 3.23
C VAL A 87 0.74 -16.06 2.71
N SER A 88 1.06 -17.30 2.38
CA SER A 88 0.12 -18.30 1.88
C SER A 88 0.11 -19.59 2.71
N SER A 89 1.13 -19.82 3.54
CA SER A 89 1.30 -21.04 4.32
C SER A 89 1.69 -20.78 5.79
N LEU A 90 1.43 -21.75 6.66
CA LEU A 90 1.84 -21.70 8.07
C LEU A 90 3.37 -21.69 8.24
N LYS A 91 4.09 -22.37 7.32
CA LYS A 91 5.56 -22.37 7.34
C LYS A 91 6.11 -20.96 7.13
N GLU A 92 5.65 -20.26 6.09
CA GLU A 92 6.02 -18.86 5.83
C GLU A 92 5.67 -17.93 7.00
N MET A 93 4.54 -18.18 7.69
CA MET A 93 4.15 -17.39 8.85
C MET A 93 5.14 -17.54 10.01
N LYS A 94 5.56 -18.76 10.31
CA LYS A 94 6.53 -19.05 11.39
C LYS A 94 7.90 -18.45 11.10
N GLU A 95 8.37 -18.53 9.85
CA GLU A 95 9.62 -17.91 9.42
C GLU A 95 9.61 -16.36 9.54
N LEU A 96 8.41 -15.75 9.53
CA LEU A 96 8.25 -14.31 9.71
C LEU A 96 8.20 -13.88 11.18
N GLY A 97 7.91 -14.80 12.10
CA GLY A 97 7.83 -14.50 13.54
C GLY A 97 9.12 -13.89 14.10
N GLU A 98 10.26 -14.15 13.47
CA GLU A 98 11.57 -13.61 13.83
C GLU A 98 11.89 -12.24 13.22
N LYS A 99 11.02 -11.72 12.32
CA LYS A 99 11.29 -10.49 11.55
C LYS A 99 10.50 -9.30 12.09
N GLU A 100 11.21 -8.31 12.57
CA GLU A 100 10.64 -7.05 13.02
C GLU A 100 10.24 -6.11 11.87
N GLY A 101 9.32 -5.19 12.12
CA GLY A 101 8.93 -4.16 11.15
C GLY A 101 8.10 -4.65 9.96
N VAL A 102 7.47 -5.81 10.08
CA VAL A 102 6.69 -6.45 9.03
C VAL A 102 5.19 -6.35 9.30
N ILE A 103 4.39 -6.24 8.25
CA ILE A 103 2.93 -6.44 8.28
C ILE A 103 2.58 -7.60 7.35
N VAL A 104 1.86 -8.56 7.88
CA VAL A 104 1.44 -9.75 7.13
C VAL A 104 0.25 -9.43 6.25
N VAL A 105 0.33 -9.82 4.98
CA VAL A 105 -0.79 -9.80 4.04
C VAL A 105 -1.09 -11.25 3.66
N ILE A 106 -2.23 -11.78 4.08
CA ILE A 106 -2.65 -13.13 3.74
C ILE A 106 -3.09 -13.15 2.28
N SER A 107 -2.58 -14.10 1.50
CA SER A 107 -2.88 -14.26 0.08
C SER A 107 -4.38 -14.45 -0.16
N GLY A 108 -4.93 -13.80 -1.20
CA GLY A 108 -6.33 -13.97 -1.59
C GLY A 108 -6.68 -15.36 -2.13
N ARG A 109 -5.67 -16.18 -2.45
CA ARG A 109 -5.86 -17.58 -2.88
C ARG A 109 -6.13 -18.53 -1.70
N VAL A 110 -5.89 -18.06 -0.47
CA VAL A 110 -6.10 -18.85 0.75
C VAL A 110 -7.57 -18.91 1.09
N GLY A 111 -8.10 -20.13 1.26
CA GLY A 111 -9.50 -20.34 1.67
C GLY A 111 -9.75 -19.89 3.11
N ASN A 112 -11.02 -19.68 3.47
CA ASN A 112 -11.44 -19.11 4.76
C ASN A 112 -10.93 -19.88 5.98
N ARG A 113 -10.93 -21.23 5.92
CA ARG A 113 -10.43 -22.08 7.02
C ARG A 113 -8.95 -21.78 7.31
N LEU A 114 -8.10 -21.81 6.30
CA LEU A 114 -6.67 -21.56 6.46
C LEU A 114 -6.40 -20.09 6.79
N LYS A 115 -7.17 -19.16 6.24
CA LYS A 115 -7.07 -17.73 6.57
C LYS A 115 -7.33 -17.46 8.05
N ARG A 116 -8.31 -18.17 8.66
CA ARG A 116 -8.59 -18.11 10.09
C ARG A 116 -7.39 -18.58 10.90
N ILE A 117 -6.86 -19.77 10.59
CA ILE A 117 -5.69 -20.35 11.27
C ILE A 117 -4.48 -19.42 11.16
N LEU A 118 -4.19 -18.88 9.96
CA LEU A 118 -3.10 -17.93 9.76
C LEU A 118 -3.29 -16.64 10.55
N THR A 119 -4.52 -16.17 10.71
CA THR A 119 -4.81 -14.97 11.52
C THR A 119 -4.58 -15.22 13.01
N GLU A 120 -4.95 -16.38 13.50
CA GLU A 120 -4.74 -16.81 14.90
C GLU A 120 -3.25 -16.98 15.19
N GLU A 121 -2.51 -17.66 14.32
CA GLU A 121 -1.07 -17.84 14.42
C GLU A 121 -0.30 -16.53 14.39
N ALA A 122 -0.67 -15.62 13.47
CA ALA A 122 -0.07 -14.28 13.41
C ALA A 122 -0.26 -13.48 14.71
N ARG A 123 -1.43 -13.63 15.37
CA ARG A 123 -1.69 -13.00 16.67
C ARG A 123 -0.82 -13.61 17.77
N ALA A 124 -0.67 -14.94 17.79
CA ALA A 124 0.19 -15.63 18.73
C ALA A 124 1.67 -15.20 18.62
N LEU A 125 2.13 -14.95 17.38
CA LEU A 125 3.47 -14.45 17.09
C LEU A 125 3.61 -12.91 17.26
N GLY A 126 2.56 -12.19 17.68
CA GLY A 126 2.57 -10.74 17.83
C GLY A 126 2.64 -9.96 16.49
N LEU A 127 2.45 -10.60 15.35
CA LEU A 127 2.53 -10.00 14.03
C LEU A 127 1.23 -9.25 13.67
N ARG A 128 1.39 -8.08 13.06
CA ARG A 128 0.25 -7.31 12.56
C ARG A 128 -0.22 -7.82 11.21
N VAL A 129 -1.51 -8.14 11.08
CA VAL A 129 -2.15 -8.58 9.84
C VAL A 129 -2.91 -7.42 9.18
N ALA A 130 -2.69 -7.20 7.88
CA ALA A 130 -3.37 -6.15 7.11
C ALA A 130 -4.81 -6.50 6.74
N ASN A 131 -5.08 -7.79 6.46
CA ASN A 131 -6.37 -8.34 6.04
C ASN A 131 -6.76 -9.56 6.88
N PRO A 132 -6.98 -9.41 8.21
CA PRO A 132 -7.32 -10.53 9.08
C PRO A 132 -8.63 -11.20 8.62
N TYR A 133 -8.82 -12.44 9.02
CA TYR A 133 -10.13 -13.07 8.92
C TYR A 133 -11.09 -12.37 9.90
N SER A 134 -12.11 -11.71 9.36
CA SER A 134 -13.28 -11.30 10.12
C SER A 134 -14.41 -12.27 9.77
N ALA A 135 -14.93 -12.98 10.76
CA ALA A 135 -16.22 -13.62 10.57
C ALA A 135 -17.21 -12.51 10.17
N LEU A 136 -17.81 -12.60 8.99
CA LEU A 136 -18.98 -11.80 8.71
C LEU A 136 -19.98 -12.09 9.85
N PRO A 137 -20.58 -11.08 10.48
CA PRO A 137 -21.68 -11.34 11.39
C PRO A 137 -22.66 -12.21 10.60
N ALA A 138 -23.04 -13.36 11.21
CA ALA A 138 -23.99 -14.26 10.61
C ALA A 138 -25.15 -13.41 10.14
N GLY A 139 -25.36 -13.35 8.82
CA GLY A 139 -26.28 -12.43 8.21
C GLY A 139 -27.64 -12.56 8.85
N GLY A 140 -28.12 -11.49 9.45
CA GLY A 140 -29.52 -11.35 9.72
C GLY A 140 -30.23 -11.42 8.37
N GLY A 141 -30.77 -12.57 8.02
CA GLY A 141 -31.76 -12.68 7.01
C GLY A 141 -32.90 -11.80 7.44
N ALA A 142 -33.03 -10.64 6.81
CA ALA A 142 -34.25 -9.87 6.86
C ALA A 142 -35.15 -10.47 5.79
N SER A 143 -36.20 -11.08 6.24
CA SER A 143 -37.45 -11.38 5.53
C SER A 143 -37.98 -10.19 4.73
#